data_1422ad8bc860ceae82e236672ae3d907
#
_entry.id   1422ad8bc860ceae82e236672ae3d907
#
_cell.length_a   1.000
_cell.length_b   1.000
_cell.length_c   1.000
_cell.angle_alpha   90.00
_cell.angle_beta   90.00
_cell.angle_gamma   90.00
#
_symmetry.space_group_name_H-M   'P 1'
#
loop_
_entity.id
_entity.type
_entity.pdbx_description
1 polymer ?
#
loop_
_entity_poly.entity_id
_entity_poly.type
_entity_poly.pdbx_seq_one_letter_code
_entity_poly.pdbx_strand_id
1 'polypeptide(L)'
;MAAVGNAVVHWELMSKDPGKVADFYAKIFGWKVQYHPEINYRVIDTGAPRDVPSINGGIVKPDREGPWPGNMLFYILVDDLAAYRKKVVAAGGKIHVEEQKVPGMGKFALFTDPEGRMMGLWKAKPRQ
;
A
#
# COMPACT_ATOMS: atom_id res chain seq x y z
N MET A 1 -16.17 -5.43 -19.72
CA MET A 1 -15.86 -4.25 -18.91
C MET A 1 -14.51 -3.67 -19.28
N ALA A 2 -14.47 -2.39 -19.55
CA ALA A 2 -13.20 -1.76 -19.90
C ALA A 2 -12.24 -1.79 -18.72
N ALA A 3 -10.97 -1.97 -19.01
CA ALA A 3 -9.93 -1.84 -17.99
C ALA A 3 -9.90 -0.40 -17.49
N VAL A 4 -9.81 -0.23 -16.18
CA VAL A 4 -9.76 1.08 -15.56
C VAL A 4 -8.33 1.59 -15.38
N GLY A 5 -7.36 0.90 -16.01
CA GLY A 5 -5.96 1.21 -15.86
C GLY A 5 -5.40 0.68 -14.54
N ASN A 6 -4.16 1.04 -14.27
CA ASN A 6 -3.45 0.60 -13.08
C ASN A 6 -3.11 1.82 -12.22
N ALA A 7 -4.13 2.39 -11.58
CA ALA A 7 -3.98 3.58 -10.77
C ALA A 7 -3.14 3.32 -9.53
N VAL A 8 -2.34 4.29 -9.13
CA VAL A 8 -1.75 4.29 -7.79
C VAL A 8 -2.84 4.73 -6.83
N VAL A 9 -3.21 3.85 -5.89
CA VAL A 9 -4.40 4.06 -5.05
C VAL A 9 -4.09 4.17 -3.57
N HIS A 10 -2.85 3.93 -3.17
CA HIS A 10 -2.49 3.94 -1.75
C HIS A 10 -0.98 4.13 -1.63
N TRP A 11 -0.56 4.95 -0.68
CA TRP A 11 0.84 5.03 -0.28
C TRP A 11 1.01 4.44 1.11
N GLU A 12 2.20 3.99 1.43
CA GLU A 12 2.47 3.38 2.72
C GLU A 12 3.84 3.79 3.21
N LEU A 13 3.90 4.19 4.46
CA LEU A 13 5.16 4.45 5.15
C LEU A 13 5.45 3.28 6.07
N MET A 14 6.67 2.77 6.01
CA MET A 14 7.13 1.76 6.94
C MET A 14 7.90 2.45 8.06
N SER A 15 7.58 2.11 9.30
CA SER A 15 8.10 2.83 10.45
C SER A 15 8.43 1.88 11.59
N LYS A 16 9.51 2.18 12.30
CA LYS A 16 9.84 1.47 13.52
C LYS A 16 8.92 1.85 14.67
N ASP A 17 8.32 3.04 14.60
CA ASP A 17 7.41 3.56 15.61
C ASP A 17 6.25 4.28 14.91
N PRO A 18 5.27 3.50 14.38
CA PRO A 18 4.17 4.09 13.61
C PRO A 18 3.35 5.12 14.37
N GLY A 19 3.15 4.92 15.68
CA GLY A 19 2.38 5.87 16.48
C GLY A 19 3.03 7.22 16.54
N LYS A 20 4.33 7.24 16.79
CA LYS A 20 5.10 8.50 16.87
C LYS A 20 5.12 9.21 15.52
N VAL A 21 5.30 8.46 14.44
CA VAL A 21 5.33 9.02 13.09
C VAL A 21 3.95 9.55 12.68
N ALA A 22 2.88 8.82 13.00
CA ALA A 22 1.53 9.27 12.73
C ALA A 22 1.23 10.59 13.46
N ASP A 23 1.61 10.69 14.74
CA ASP A 23 1.41 11.91 15.53
C ASP A 23 2.17 13.09 14.93
N PHE A 24 3.38 12.85 14.44
CA PHE A 24 4.18 13.89 13.78
C PHE A 24 3.43 14.48 12.58
N TYR A 25 2.95 13.62 11.68
CA TYR A 25 2.25 14.08 10.48
C TYR A 25 0.89 14.71 10.80
N ALA A 26 0.16 14.14 11.76
CA ALA A 26 -1.12 14.72 12.17
C ALA A 26 -0.93 16.13 12.75
N LYS A 27 0.12 16.34 13.51
CA LYS A 27 0.40 17.63 14.13
C LYS A 27 0.73 18.70 13.09
N ILE A 28 1.48 18.33 12.04
CA ILE A 28 1.92 19.29 11.02
C ILE A 28 0.81 19.57 10.02
N PHE A 29 0.15 18.52 9.53
CA PHE A 29 -0.77 18.63 8.39
C PHE A 29 -2.23 18.46 8.76
N GLY A 30 -2.54 18.15 10.01
CA GLY A 30 -3.92 17.89 10.41
C GLY A 30 -4.47 16.60 9.85
N TRP A 31 -3.61 15.67 9.41
CA TRP A 31 -4.07 14.40 8.88
C TRP A 31 -4.81 13.62 9.95
N LYS A 32 -5.90 12.95 9.54
CA LYS A 32 -6.67 12.10 10.42
C LYS A 32 -6.08 10.71 10.42
N VAL A 33 -5.89 10.15 11.62
CA VAL A 33 -5.27 8.84 11.79
C VAL A 33 -6.29 7.91 12.43
N GLN A 34 -6.53 6.78 11.80
CA GLN A 34 -7.37 5.73 12.37
C GLN A 34 -6.54 4.47 12.57
N TYR A 35 -6.40 4.05 13.83
CA TYR A 35 -5.64 2.87 14.16
C TYR A 35 -6.53 1.62 14.11
N HIS A 36 -6.05 0.60 13.41
CA HIS A 36 -6.70 -0.70 13.31
C HIS A 36 -5.83 -1.74 14.03
N PRO A 37 -6.11 -2.01 15.32
CA PRO A 37 -5.26 -2.91 16.11
C PRO A 37 -5.23 -4.34 15.58
N GLU A 38 -6.29 -4.80 14.94
CA GLU A 38 -6.38 -6.17 14.42
C GLU A 38 -5.35 -6.46 13.33
N ILE A 39 -4.87 -5.43 12.64
CA ILE A 39 -3.83 -5.57 11.63
C ILE A 39 -2.61 -4.69 11.92
N ASN A 40 -2.59 -4.06 13.08
CA ASN A 40 -1.52 -3.16 13.53
C ASN A 40 -1.18 -2.12 12.44
N TYR A 41 -2.20 -1.42 11.97
CA TYR A 41 -2.09 -0.52 10.84
C TYR A 41 -2.78 0.80 11.14
N ARG A 42 -2.16 1.89 10.76
CA ARG A 42 -2.75 3.23 10.87
C ARG A 42 -3.11 3.75 9.51
N VAL A 43 -4.41 3.92 9.27
CA VAL A 43 -4.92 4.51 8.03
C VAL A 43 -4.86 6.02 8.15
N ILE A 44 -4.34 6.66 7.11
CA ILE A 44 -4.17 8.12 7.06
C ILE A 44 -5.14 8.69 6.06
N ASP A 45 -5.97 9.61 6.52
CA ASP A 45 -6.85 10.41 5.67
C ASP A 45 -6.31 11.82 5.63
N THR A 46 -5.89 12.26 4.43
CA THR A 46 -5.31 13.59 4.26
C THR A 46 -6.35 14.70 4.38
N GLY A 47 -7.65 14.38 4.31
CA GLY A 47 -8.72 15.36 4.44
C GLY A 47 -8.91 16.24 3.22
N ALA A 48 -8.38 15.81 2.06
CA ALA A 48 -8.51 16.61 0.85
C ALA A 48 -9.98 16.76 0.44
N PRO A 49 -10.40 17.93 -0.01
CA PRO A 49 -11.74 18.09 -0.55
C PRO A 49 -11.89 17.32 -1.86
N ARG A 50 -13.15 17.05 -2.23
CA ARG A 50 -13.46 16.17 -3.35
C ARG A 50 -12.84 16.62 -4.68
N ASP A 51 -12.68 17.92 -4.88
CA ASP A 51 -12.13 18.47 -6.12
C ASP A 51 -10.61 18.55 -6.15
N VAL A 52 -9.94 18.16 -5.07
CA VAL A 52 -8.48 18.12 -5.02
C VAL A 52 -8.04 16.66 -5.20
N PRO A 53 -7.30 16.35 -6.27
CA PRO A 53 -6.76 15.00 -6.42
C PRO A 53 -5.90 14.63 -5.23
N SER A 54 -6.17 13.47 -4.63
CA SER A 54 -5.47 13.06 -3.43
C SER A 54 -5.48 11.54 -3.30
N ILE A 55 -4.48 11.02 -2.60
CA ILE A 55 -4.38 9.61 -2.28
C ILE A 55 -4.18 9.49 -0.78
N ASN A 56 -5.03 8.72 -0.13
CA ASN A 56 -4.85 8.40 1.27
C ASN A 56 -3.87 7.23 1.41
N GLY A 57 -3.38 7.00 2.61
CA GLY A 57 -2.36 5.99 2.81
C GLY A 57 -2.37 5.39 4.19
N GLY A 58 -1.24 4.86 4.58
CA GLY A 58 -1.11 4.24 5.88
C GLY A 58 0.31 4.21 6.39
N ILE A 59 0.44 3.90 7.67
CA ILE A 59 1.72 3.75 8.34
C ILE A 59 1.72 2.42 9.06
N VAL A 60 2.75 1.62 8.83
CA VAL A 60 2.83 0.27 9.37
C VAL A 60 4.24 -0.01 9.90
N LYS A 61 4.31 -0.86 10.92
CA LYS A 61 5.58 -1.44 11.33
C LYS A 61 5.69 -2.80 10.65
N PRO A 62 6.69 -3.02 9.81
CA PRO A 62 6.88 -4.33 9.19
C PRO A 62 7.10 -5.39 10.27
N ASP A 63 6.48 -6.55 10.11
CA ASP A 63 6.58 -7.65 11.06
C ASP A 63 7.79 -8.54 10.83
N ARG A 64 8.58 -8.25 9.80
CA ARG A 64 9.79 -9.00 9.50
C ARG A 64 10.87 -8.04 9.01
N GLU A 65 12.10 -8.42 9.29
CA GLU A 65 13.22 -7.75 8.68
C GLU A 65 13.30 -8.22 7.24
N GLY A 66 13.22 -7.28 6.37
CA GLY A 66 13.32 -7.58 4.97
C GLY A 66 14.23 -6.59 4.31
N PRO A 67 14.58 -6.85 3.08
CA PRO A 67 15.16 -5.80 2.29
C PRO A 67 14.03 -4.84 1.96
N TRP A 68 13.72 -3.97 2.91
CA TRP A 68 12.77 -2.89 2.67
C TRP A 68 13.56 -1.72 2.13
N PRO A 69 13.84 -1.70 0.82
CA PRO A 69 14.62 -0.61 0.23
C PRO A 69 13.79 0.64 0.28
N GLY A 70 14.22 1.55 1.08
CA GLY A 70 13.45 2.74 1.37
C GLY A 70 12.41 2.45 2.44
N ASN A 71 11.65 3.47 2.77
CA ASN A 71 10.68 3.45 3.87
C ASN A 71 9.27 3.67 3.39
N MET A 72 9.06 3.65 2.08
CA MET A 72 7.79 3.94 1.44
C MET A 72 7.56 3.03 0.26
N LEU A 73 6.29 2.77 -0.02
CA LEU A 73 5.90 2.14 -1.27
C LEU A 73 4.54 2.66 -1.71
N PHE A 74 4.22 2.42 -2.97
CA PHE A 74 2.89 2.70 -3.51
C PHE A 74 2.21 1.39 -3.86
N TYR A 75 0.89 1.38 -3.75
CA TYR A 75 0.08 0.26 -4.21
C TYR A 75 -0.60 0.62 -5.51
N ILE A 76 -0.50 -0.29 -6.45
CA ILE A 76 -1.06 -0.15 -7.80
C ILE A 76 -2.27 -1.06 -7.92
N LEU A 77 -3.39 -0.51 -8.32
CA LEU A 77 -4.65 -1.25 -8.45
C LEU A 77 -4.56 -2.24 -9.59
N VAL A 78 -4.91 -3.49 -9.32
CA VAL A 78 -4.98 -4.55 -10.34
C VAL A 78 -6.27 -5.33 -10.16
N ASP A 79 -6.71 -5.96 -11.25
CA ASP A 79 -7.91 -6.80 -11.23
C ASP A 79 -7.59 -8.30 -11.00
N ASP A 80 -6.33 -8.68 -11.17
CA ASP A 80 -5.91 -10.08 -11.03
C ASP A 80 -4.46 -10.12 -10.53
N LEU A 81 -4.28 -10.45 -9.25
CA LEU A 81 -2.94 -10.49 -8.65
C LEU A 81 -2.03 -11.50 -9.33
N ALA A 82 -2.55 -12.71 -9.59
CA ALA A 82 -1.72 -13.77 -10.19
C ALA A 82 -1.22 -13.36 -11.56
N ALA A 83 -2.08 -12.77 -12.39
CA ALA A 83 -1.70 -12.32 -13.73
C ALA A 83 -0.62 -11.25 -13.66
N TYR A 84 -0.76 -10.29 -12.75
CA TYR A 84 0.21 -9.20 -12.63
C TYR A 84 1.52 -9.67 -12.01
N ARG A 85 1.48 -10.63 -11.08
CA ARG A 85 2.74 -11.24 -10.58
C ARG A 85 3.54 -11.86 -11.73
N LYS A 86 2.86 -12.57 -12.64
CA LYS A 86 3.53 -13.13 -13.82
C LYS A 86 4.14 -12.06 -14.70
N LYS A 87 3.42 -10.96 -14.92
CA LYS A 87 3.93 -9.83 -15.71
C LYS A 87 5.18 -9.22 -15.07
N VAL A 88 5.17 -9.07 -13.74
CA VAL A 88 6.30 -8.53 -13.00
C VAL A 88 7.55 -9.39 -13.21
N VAL A 89 7.42 -10.71 -13.02
CA VAL A 89 8.55 -11.64 -13.18
C VAL A 89 9.04 -11.62 -14.62
N ALA A 90 8.14 -11.66 -15.59
CA ALA A 90 8.50 -11.65 -17.00
C ALA A 90 9.24 -10.38 -17.40
N ALA A 91 8.98 -9.27 -16.74
CA ALA A 91 9.60 -7.98 -17.03
C ALA A 91 10.87 -7.72 -16.21
N GLY A 92 11.30 -8.67 -15.38
CA GLY A 92 12.57 -8.55 -14.65
C GLY A 92 12.44 -8.17 -13.18
N GLY A 93 11.22 -8.10 -12.64
CA GLY A 93 11.00 -7.87 -11.23
C GLY A 93 11.02 -9.15 -10.40
N LYS A 94 10.95 -9.00 -9.10
CA LYS A 94 10.93 -10.13 -8.16
C LYS A 94 9.74 -10.03 -7.22
N ILE A 95 9.10 -11.16 -6.95
CA ILE A 95 7.97 -11.22 -6.01
C ILE A 95 8.50 -11.51 -4.61
N HIS A 96 8.11 -10.69 -3.63
CA HIS A 96 8.48 -10.86 -2.22
C HIS A 96 7.32 -11.37 -1.38
N VAL A 97 6.09 -10.96 -1.71
CA VAL A 97 4.88 -11.47 -1.08
C VAL A 97 3.91 -11.80 -2.21
N GLU A 98 3.54 -13.07 -2.33
CA GLU A 98 2.70 -13.52 -3.45
C GLU A 98 1.26 -13.07 -3.29
N GLU A 99 0.72 -13.21 -2.10
CA GLU A 99 -0.66 -12.81 -1.83
C GLU A 99 -0.90 -12.77 -0.33
N GLN A 100 -1.45 -11.68 0.15
CA GLN A 100 -1.84 -11.55 1.55
C GLN A 100 -3.19 -10.86 1.62
N LYS A 101 -4.10 -11.44 2.40
CA LYS A 101 -5.42 -10.88 2.61
C LYS A 101 -5.37 -9.76 3.64
N VAL A 102 -6.12 -8.70 3.36
CA VAL A 102 -6.48 -7.69 4.36
C VAL A 102 -7.97 -7.87 4.61
N PRO A 103 -8.35 -8.42 5.79
CA PRO A 103 -9.74 -8.78 6.03
C PRO A 103 -10.72 -7.64 5.76
N GLY A 104 -11.75 -7.93 4.97
CA GLY A 104 -12.79 -6.96 4.65
C GLY A 104 -12.42 -5.94 3.60
N MET A 105 -11.16 -5.88 3.15
CA MET A 105 -10.70 -4.82 2.25
C MET A 105 -10.19 -5.33 0.91
N GLY A 106 -9.42 -6.39 0.89
CA GLY A 106 -8.86 -6.91 -0.35
C GLY A 106 -7.64 -7.77 -0.13
N LYS A 107 -6.78 -7.82 -1.14
CA LYS A 107 -5.54 -8.60 -1.11
C LYS A 107 -4.42 -7.81 -1.75
N PHE A 108 -3.19 -8.11 -1.34
CA PHE A 108 -2.04 -7.46 -1.96
C PHE A 108 -0.91 -8.43 -2.22
N ALA A 109 -0.02 -8.02 -3.09
CA ALA A 109 1.27 -8.65 -3.33
C ALA A 109 2.34 -7.58 -3.26
N LEU A 110 3.57 -7.97 -2.96
CA LEU A 110 4.70 -7.04 -2.95
C LEU A 110 5.78 -7.56 -3.90
N PHE A 111 6.37 -6.63 -4.64
CA PHE A 111 7.43 -6.94 -5.58
C PHE A 111 8.49 -5.85 -5.58
N THR A 112 9.67 -6.17 -6.12
CA THR A 112 10.68 -5.16 -6.41
C THR A 112 10.83 -5.01 -7.91
N ASP A 113 11.07 -3.76 -8.35
CA ASP A 113 11.37 -3.46 -9.74
C ASP A 113 12.82 -3.85 -10.07
N PRO A 114 13.26 -3.71 -11.33
CA PRO A 114 14.63 -4.10 -11.69
C PRO A 114 15.73 -3.35 -10.94
N GLU A 115 15.44 -2.21 -10.35
CA GLU A 115 16.41 -1.47 -9.53
C GLU A 115 16.25 -1.74 -8.03
N GLY A 116 15.37 -2.67 -7.66
CA GLY A 116 15.19 -3.09 -6.27
C GLY A 116 14.21 -2.24 -5.46
N ARG A 117 13.41 -1.38 -6.10
CA ARG A 117 12.40 -0.61 -5.36
C ARG A 117 11.18 -1.47 -5.06
N MET A 118 10.74 -1.42 -3.80
CA MET A 118 9.56 -2.16 -3.37
C MET A 118 8.29 -1.44 -3.81
N MET A 119 7.35 -2.19 -4.38
CA MET A 119 6.04 -1.70 -4.79
C MET A 119 4.98 -2.73 -4.44
N GLY A 120 3.74 -2.30 -4.34
CA GLY A 120 2.62 -3.18 -4.05
C GLY A 120 1.63 -3.27 -5.19
N LEU A 121 1.01 -4.44 -5.31
CA LEU A 121 -0.16 -4.67 -6.15
C LEU A 121 -1.35 -4.83 -5.22
N TRP A 122 -2.45 -4.16 -5.53
CA TRP A 122 -3.64 -4.19 -4.70
C TRP A 122 -4.85 -4.63 -5.51
N LYS A 123 -5.54 -5.63 -5.00
CA LYS A 123 -6.84 -6.02 -5.53
C LYS A 123 -7.89 -5.76 -4.48
N ALA A 124 -8.78 -4.82 -4.74
CA ALA A 124 -9.84 -4.49 -3.82
C ALA A 124 -10.88 -5.61 -3.74
N LYS A 125 -11.51 -5.73 -2.57
CA LYS A 125 -12.61 -6.66 -2.42
C LYS A 125 -13.75 -6.23 -3.33
N PRO A 126 -14.39 -7.16 -4.06
CA PRO A 126 -15.52 -6.81 -4.91
C PRO A 126 -16.64 -6.18 -4.09
N ARG A 127 -17.30 -5.19 -4.66
CA ARG A 127 -18.51 -4.63 -4.07
C ARG A 127 -19.65 -5.62 -4.22
N GLN A 128 -20.45 -5.70 -3.19
CA GLN A 128 -21.65 -6.52 -3.21
C GLN A 128 -22.88 -5.65 -3.29
#